data_d0f2b04103c572a243c23db235298cc8
#
_entry.id   d0f2b04103c572a243c23db235298cc8
#
_cell.length_a   1.000
_cell.length_b   1.000
_cell.length_c   1.000
_cell.angle_alpha   90.00
_cell.angle_beta   90.00
_cell.angle_gamma   90.00
#
_symmetry.space_group_name_H-M   'P 1'
#
loop_
_entity.id
_entity.type
_entity.pdbx_description
1 polymer ?
#
loop_
_entity_poly.entity_id
_entity_poly.type
_entity_poly.pdbx_seq_one_letter_code
_entity_poly.pdbx_strand_id
1 'polypeptide(L)'
;MKITAVETLACDAGWRNYHFVKVSTDAGVTGWSEYDEGFGSPGLSAVIAQLAGAIVGQSYAGPQRFHADVYARTRPAAGGVVGEGIGALENALLDAHAKRLGVPCYEVLGGKVRDALRVYWSHCPAWRINHPQHYGPAITDLAGVEAAAAQVRERGFSALKTNLFIHDEGPSFAWRPGFSSPFSPELNVDRRVIRNLRATLEALRRGAGDDIDILVDLNFHAKTEGYLKILRAIQDFDLFWVELDSYSPDALAFIRGQSRFPISSCETLFGGRELLPFLRRQAVDVAIIDTVWNGAWQAMKMADLCDIHEVNVAPHNFYGHLCTFMNAHFAAAVPNFRIMETDIDRLAWDDALFTHAPQYRDGHLIVPDRPGWGTEPDEAALRAYPPKPHGLIYARKH
;
A
#
# COMPACT_ATOMS: atom_id res chain seq x y z
N MET A 1 -26.00 16.70 2.30
CA MET A 1 -24.75 16.96 3.00
C MET A 1 -23.94 17.92 2.15
N LYS A 2 -23.71 19.15 2.64
CA LYS A 2 -22.94 20.19 1.96
C LYS A 2 -21.53 20.23 2.53
N ILE A 3 -20.53 20.32 1.70
CA ILE A 3 -19.12 20.42 2.12
C ILE A 3 -18.87 21.84 2.61
N THR A 4 -18.42 22.01 3.85
CA THR A 4 -18.18 23.34 4.46
C THR A 4 -16.71 23.72 4.52
N ALA A 5 -15.81 22.73 4.69
CA ALA A 5 -14.37 22.95 4.68
C ALA A 5 -13.62 21.67 4.25
N VAL A 6 -12.42 21.86 3.73
CA VAL A 6 -11.42 20.80 3.48
C VAL A 6 -10.10 21.30 4.04
N GLU A 7 -9.46 20.49 4.86
CA GLU A 7 -8.18 20.79 5.51
C GLU A 7 -7.20 19.64 5.29
N THR A 8 -5.93 19.94 5.18
CA THR A 8 -4.86 18.93 5.18
C THR A 8 -4.08 19.03 6.47
N LEU A 9 -3.79 17.88 7.09
CA LEU A 9 -3.00 17.77 8.32
C LEU A 9 -1.85 16.80 8.07
N ALA A 10 -0.78 16.94 8.85
CA ALA A 10 0.33 16.01 8.80
C ALA A 10 0.94 15.83 10.19
N CYS A 11 1.59 14.67 10.41
CA CYS A 11 2.35 14.40 11.62
C CYS A 11 3.63 13.61 11.33
N ASP A 12 4.54 13.60 12.32
CA ASP A 12 5.75 12.78 12.29
C ASP A 12 5.40 11.28 12.34
N ALA A 13 5.85 10.54 11.37
CA ALA A 13 5.75 9.09 11.27
C ALA A 13 7.16 8.44 11.20
N GLY A 14 8.10 8.97 11.97
CA GLY A 14 9.46 8.44 12.07
C GLY A 14 10.33 8.79 10.88
N TRP A 15 10.49 7.90 9.94
CA TRP A 15 11.28 8.13 8.74
C TRP A 15 10.54 8.91 7.63
N ARG A 16 9.22 9.11 7.77
CA ARG A 16 8.31 9.87 6.89
C ARG A 16 7.34 10.70 7.71
N ASN A 17 6.45 11.44 7.05
CA ASN A 17 5.24 12.00 7.66
C ASN A 17 4.01 11.21 7.21
N TYR A 18 2.99 11.12 8.06
CA TYR A 18 1.64 10.80 7.62
C TYR A 18 0.89 12.07 7.26
N HIS A 19 0.04 11.99 6.24
CA HIS A 19 -0.75 13.11 5.76
C HIS A 19 -2.23 12.73 5.72
N PHE A 20 -3.09 13.65 6.10
CA PHE A 20 -4.52 13.42 6.20
C PHE A 20 -5.33 14.54 5.53
N VAL A 21 -6.45 14.16 4.90
CA VAL A 21 -7.51 15.08 4.47
C VAL A 21 -8.64 14.98 5.48
N LYS A 22 -9.10 16.15 5.95
CA LYS A 22 -10.28 16.32 6.78
C LYS A 22 -11.34 17.10 6.00
N VAL A 23 -12.52 16.52 5.84
CA VAL A 23 -13.67 17.16 5.20
C VAL A 23 -14.75 17.41 6.23
N SER A 24 -15.11 18.68 6.45
CA SER A 24 -16.21 19.10 7.32
C SER A 24 -17.50 19.33 6.50
N THR A 25 -18.66 19.07 7.13
CA THR A 25 -19.95 19.17 6.47
C THR A 25 -20.98 19.90 7.32
N ASP A 26 -22.03 20.43 6.67
CA ASP A 26 -23.19 21.06 7.34
C ASP A 26 -24.07 20.06 8.12
N ALA A 27 -23.85 18.78 7.94
CA ALA A 27 -24.51 17.71 8.71
C ALA A 27 -23.86 17.44 10.06
N GLY A 28 -22.81 18.18 10.43
CA GLY A 28 -22.06 18.01 11.68
C GLY A 28 -21.17 16.77 11.70
N VAL A 29 -20.97 16.10 10.57
CA VAL A 29 -20.04 14.98 10.44
C VAL A 29 -18.76 15.41 9.75
N THR A 30 -17.65 14.79 10.16
CA THR A 30 -16.33 14.96 9.57
C THR A 30 -15.89 13.66 8.92
N GLY A 31 -15.35 13.76 7.72
CA GLY A 31 -14.75 12.61 7.01
C GLY A 31 -13.24 12.76 6.91
N TRP A 32 -12.56 11.62 6.94
CA TRP A 32 -11.12 11.54 6.93
C TRP A 32 -10.60 10.61 5.84
N SER A 33 -9.43 10.95 5.30
CA SER A 33 -8.63 10.09 4.42
C SER A 33 -7.16 10.26 4.74
N GLU A 34 -6.40 9.20 4.59
CA GLU A 34 -4.94 9.27 4.55
C GLU A 34 -4.47 9.43 3.10
N TYR A 35 -3.38 10.16 2.89
CA TYR A 35 -2.69 10.28 1.61
C TYR A 35 -1.18 10.36 1.83
N ASP A 36 -0.38 10.18 0.80
CA ASP A 36 1.07 10.26 0.92
C ASP A 36 1.67 11.28 -0.06
N GLU A 37 2.25 12.35 0.48
CA GLU A 37 2.96 13.35 -0.32
C GLU A 37 4.46 13.04 -0.43
N GLY A 38 4.99 12.23 0.49
CA GLY A 38 6.42 11.98 0.60
C GLY A 38 6.97 10.98 -0.42
N PHE A 39 6.13 10.06 -0.89
CA PHE A 39 6.55 8.91 -1.67
C PHE A 39 6.24 9.06 -3.17
N GLY A 40 6.90 10.02 -3.80
CA GLY A 40 6.77 10.23 -5.25
C GLY A 40 5.76 11.27 -5.68
N SER A 41 4.96 11.83 -4.77
CA SER A 41 3.87 12.76 -5.07
C SER A 41 4.05 14.16 -4.46
N PRO A 42 5.20 14.83 -4.71
CA PRO A 42 5.47 16.14 -4.13
C PRO A 42 4.43 17.18 -4.59
N GLY A 43 3.92 17.96 -3.63
CA GLY A 43 2.91 18.98 -3.89
C GLY A 43 1.47 18.48 -3.89
N LEU A 44 1.23 17.23 -3.50
CA LEU A 44 -0.11 16.63 -3.45
C LEU A 44 -1.05 17.42 -2.52
N SER A 45 -0.58 17.92 -1.38
CA SER A 45 -1.37 18.80 -0.50
C SER A 45 -1.86 20.06 -1.22
N ALA A 46 -1.03 20.66 -2.09
CA ALA A 46 -1.43 21.83 -2.88
C ALA A 46 -2.49 21.47 -3.96
N VAL A 47 -2.35 20.30 -4.58
CA VAL A 47 -3.35 19.77 -5.52
C VAL A 47 -4.68 19.53 -4.81
N ILE A 48 -4.68 18.89 -3.64
CA ILE A 48 -5.87 18.68 -2.82
C ILE A 48 -6.53 20.03 -2.47
N ALA A 49 -5.77 21.03 -2.04
CA ALA A 49 -6.30 22.36 -1.73
C ALA A 49 -6.94 23.05 -2.95
N GLN A 50 -6.36 22.90 -4.14
CA GLN A 50 -6.94 23.41 -5.38
C GLN A 50 -8.25 22.70 -5.75
N LEU A 51 -8.28 21.36 -5.66
CA LEU A 51 -9.50 20.58 -5.91
C LEU A 51 -10.59 20.91 -4.88
N ALA A 52 -10.21 21.10 -3.61
CA ALA A 52 -11.11 21.52 -2.54
C ALA A 52 -11.84 22.84 -2.85
N GLY A 53 -11.16 23.81 -3.47
CA GLY A 53 -11.77 25.07 -3.91
C GLY A 53 -12.93 24.88 -4.89
N ALA A 54 -12.98 23.78 -5.63
CA ALA A 54 -14.06 23.47 -6.57
C ALA A 54 -15.25 22.74 -5.91
N ILE A 55 -15.08 22.16 -4.72
CA ILE A 55 -16.11 21.33 -4.07
C ILE A 55 -16.67 21.94 -2.79
N VAL A 56 -15.93 22.80 -2.10
CA VAL A 56 -16.44 23.52 -0.92
C VAL A 56 -17.65 24.36 -1.30
N GLY A 57 -18.70 24.29 -0.48
CA GLY A 57 -19.99 24.91 -0.76
C GLY A 57 -20.92 24.06 -1.64
N GLN A 58 -20.46 22.97 -2.24
CA GLN A 58 -21.27 22.05 -3.04
C GLN A 58 -21.93 20.97 -2.19
N SER A 59 -23.06 20.44 -2.65
CA SER A 59 -23.73 19.30 -2.06
C SER A 59 -23.11 17.99 -2.57
N TYR A 60 -22.73 17.12 -1.63
CA TYR A 60 -22.29 15.78 -1.98
C TYR A 60 -23.48 14.85 -2.25
N ALA A 61 -23.55 14.31 -3.46
CA ALA A 61 -24.62 13.45 -3.94
C ALA A 61 -24.18 11.97 -4.14
N GLY A 62 -23.01 11.61 -3.63
CA GLY A 62 -22.45 10.26 -3.71
C GLY A 62 -21.13 10.20 -4.49
N PRO A 63 -20.39 9.10 -4.34
CA PRO A 63 -19.02 8.98 -4.87
C PRO A 63 -18.96 9.02 -6.40
N GLN A 64 -19.92 8.42 -7.08
CA GLN A 64 -19.97 8.43 -8.55
C GLN A 64 -20.12 9.85 -9.10
N ARG A 65 -21.01 10.65 -8.50
CA ARG A 65 -21.24 12.04 -8.95
C ARG A 65 -20.04 12.91 -8.66
N PHE A 66 -19.46 12.79 -7.46
CA PHE A 66 -18.25 13.51 -7.07
C PHE A 66 -17.11 13.22 -8.06
N HIS A 67 -16.83 11.94 -8.31
CA HIS A 67 -15.77 11.56 -9.23
C HIS A 67 -16.00 12.13 -10.64
N ALA A 68 -17.20 12.01 -11.17
CA ALA A 68 -17.51 12.53 -12.50
C ALA A 68 -17.31 14.05 -12.61
N ASP A 69 -17.75 14.80 -11.61
CA ASP A 69 -17.64 16.26 -11.60
C ASP A 69 -16.19 16.74 -11.49
N VAL A 70 -15.38 16.12 -10.61
CA VAL A 70 -13.97 16.51 -10.42
C VAL A 70 -13.10 16.00 -11.57
N TYR A 71 -13.32 14.78 -12.03
CA TYR A 71 -12.62 14.21 -13.17
C TYR A 71 -12.85 15.02 -14.46
N ALA A 72 -14.06 15.48 -14.71
CA ALA A 72 -14.36 16.31 -15.88
C ALA A 72 -13.52 17.61 -15.92
N ARG A 73 -13.21 18.18 -14.76
CA ARG A 73 -12.40 19.41 -14.62
C ARG A 73 -10.91 19.15 -14.79
N THR A 74 -10.45 17.94 -14.53
CA THR A 74 -9.02 17.53 -14.52
C THR A 74 -8.67 16.59 -15.66
N ARG A 75 -9.62 16.24 -16.53
CA ARG A 75 -9.48 15.25 -17.59
C ARG A 75 -8.26 15.41 -18.51
N PRO A 76 -7.76 16.61 -18.83
CA PRO A 76 -6.54 16.75 -19.62
C PRO A 76 -5.27 16.23 -18.94
N ALA A 77 -5.27 16.10 -17.60
CA ALA A 77 -4.14 15.62 -16.78
C ALA A 77 -4.59 14.51 -15.83
N ALA A 78 -5.36 13.55 -16.34
CA ALA A 78 -5.89 12.44 -15.57
C ALA A 78 -4.76 11.49 -15.08
N GLY A 79 -4.92 10.96 -13.87
CA GLY A 79 -3.91 10.09 -13.22
C GLY A 79 -2.83 10.87 -12.49
N GLY A 80 -1.80 10.17 -11.99
CA GLY A 80 -0.70 10.75 -11.23
C GLY A 80 -1.19 11.55 -10.02
N VAL A 81 -0.45 12.60 -9.64
CA VAL A 81 -0.75 13.44 -8.45
C VAL A 81 -2.16 14.01 -8.43
N VAL A 82 -2.74 14.30 -9.60
CA VAL A 82 -4.14 14.75 -9.70
C VAL A 82 -5.11 13.61 -9.38
N GLY A 83 -4.83 12.42 -9.86
CA GLY A 83 -5.61 11.20 -9.52
C GLY A 83 -5.58 10.92 -8.02
N GLU A 84 -4.41 11.00 -7.39
CA GLU A 84 -4.25 10.84 -5.94
C GLU A 84 -5.03 11.90 -5.15
N GLY A 85 -5.00 13.17 -5.58
CA GLY A 85 -5.78 14.23 -4.96
C GLY A 85 -7.30 13.98 -5.04
N ILE A 86 -7.77 13.44 -6.16
CA ILE A 86 -9.18 13.02 -6.30
C ILE A 86 -9.49 11.86 -5.37
N GLY A 87 -8.62 10.83 -5.32
CA GLY A 87 -8.76 9.67 -4.45
C GLY A 87 -8.80 10.05 -2.97
N ALA A 88 -7.91 10.94 -2.53
CA ALA A 88 -7.89 11.45 -1.16
C ALA A 88 -9.20 12.13 -0.76
N LEU A 89 -9.73 13.01 -1.61
CA LEU A 89 -11.01 13.67 -1.37
C LEU A 89 -12.20 12.70 -1.47
N GLU A 90 -12.18 11.74 -2.39
CA GLU A 90 -13.19 10.70 -2.54
C GLU A 90 -13.32 9.88 -1.25
N ASN A 91 -12.20 9.41 -0.71
CA ASN A 91 -12.15 8.63 0.52
C ASN A 91 -12.68 9.41 1.73
N ALA A 92 -12.28 10.67 1.90
CA ALA A 92 -12.78 11.51 3.00
C ALA A 92 -14.28 11.77 2.89
N LEU A 93 -14.79 12.00 1.67
CA LEU A 93 -16.23 12.19 1.44
C LEU A 93 -17.04 10.90 1.60
N LEU A 94 -16.46 9.75 1.26
CA LEU A 94 -17.06 8.43 1.49
C LEU A 94 -17.21 8.16 2.99
N ASP A 95 -16.18 8.46 3.77
CA ASP A 95 -16.20 8.36 5.24
C ASP A 95 -17.30 9.25 5.85
N ALA A 96 -17.33 10.55 5.48
CA ALA A 96 -18.36 11.45 5.94
C ALA A 96 -19.79 10.98 5.56
N HIS A 97 -19.92 10.42 4.36
CA HIS A 97 -21.21 9.91 3.88
C HIS A 97 -21.67 8.69 4.69
N ALA A 98 -20.78 7.74 4.90
CA ALA A 98 -21.06 6.54 5.69
C ALA A 98 -21.39 6.89 7.16
N LYS A 99 -20.63 7.80 7.78
CA LYS A 99 -20.93 8.33 9.13
C LYS A 99 -22.30 9.00 9.21
N ARG A 100 -22.66 9.81 8.21
CA ARG A 100 -24.00 10.43 8.15
C ARG A 100 -25.12 9.40 8.09
N LEU A 101 -24.89 8.28 7.43
CA LEU A 101 -25.85 7.17 7.35
C LEU A 101 -25.82 6.27 8.59
N GLY A 102 -24.82 6.42 9.46
CA GLY A 102 -24.64 5.57 10.64
C GLY A 102 -24.13 4.16 10.29
N VAL A 103 -23.48 3.98 9.14
CA VAL A 103 -23.01 2.67 8.64
C VAL A 103 -21.52 2.65 8.40
N PRO A 104 -20.85 1.48 8.45
CA PRO A 104 -19.47 1.32 7.99
C PRO A 104 -19.32 1.59 6.49
N CYS A 105 -18.13 2.00 6.05
CA CYS A 105 -17.87 2.31 4.64
C CYS A 105 -18.12 1.13 3.69
N TYR A 106 -17.88 -0.11 4.12
CA TYR A 106 -18.16 -1.27 3.27
C TYR A 106 -19.65 -1.40 2.87
N GLU A 107 -20.60 -0.91 3.69
CA GLU A 107 -22.02 -0.87 3.32
C GLU A 107 -22.29 0.05 2.14
N VAL A 108 -21.57 1.17 2.05
CA VAL A 108 -21.66 2.10 0.91
C VAL A 108 -20.95 1.54 -0.32
N LEU A 109 -19.97 0.66 -0.13
CA LEU A 109 -19.24 -0.02 -1.20
C LEU A 109 -19.96 -1.25 -1.76
N GLY A 110 -21.10 -1.65 -1.19
CA GLY A 110 -21.90 -2.78 -1.67
C GLY A 110 -22.12 -3.89 -0.64
N GLY A 111 -21.60 -3.74 0.57
CA GLY A 111 -21.70 -4.71 1.65
C GLY A 111 -20.47 -5.61 1.77
N LYS A 112 -20.19 -6.09 2.98
CA LYS A 112 -19.06 -7.00 3.20
C LYS A 112 -19.42 -8.46 2.87
N VAL A 113 -18.48 -9.18 2.28
CA VAL A 113 -18.57 -10.63 2.00
C VAL A 113 -17.72 -11.46 2.96
N ARG A 114 -16.96 -10.81 3.86
CA ARG A 114 -16.15 -11.45 4.90
C ARG A 114 -15.96 -10.56 6.12
N ASP A 115 -15.81 -11.19 7.30
CA ASP A 115 -15.64 -10.50 8.59
C ASP A 115 -14.18 -10.36 9.03
N ALA A 116 -13.28 -11.10 8.42
CA ALA A 116 -11.86 -11.09 8.70
C ALA A 116 -11.04 -11.24 7.42
N LEU A 117 -9.90 -10.59 7.36
CA LEU A 117 -9.03 -10.51 6.19
C LEU A 117 -7.70 -11.18 6.52
N ARG A 118 -7.34 -12.23 5.80
CA ARG A 118 -5.98 -12.76 5.88
C ARG A 118 -4.99 -11.67 5.51
N VAL A 119 -3.94 -11.51 6.34
CA VAL A 119 -2.90 -10.50 6.10
C VAL A 119 -1.52 -11.13 6.04
N TYR A 120 -0.60 -10.46 5.34
CA TYR A 120 0.83 -10.77 5.43
C TYR A 120 1.59 -9.65 6.15
N TRP A 121 2.61 -10.05 6.94
CA TRP A 121 3.54 -9.09 7.53
C TRP A 121 4.43 -8.51 6.43
N SER A 122 4.14 -7.29 6.04
CA SER A 122 4.89 -6.58 4.99
C SER A 122 6.23 -6.08 5.52
N HIS A 123 7.15 -5.80 4.58
CA HIS A 123 8.48 -5.26 4.86
C HIS A 123 9.26 -6.03 5.94
N CYS A 124 9.03 -7.34 6.06
CA CYS A 124 9.76 -8.21 6.96
C CYS A 124 11.09 -8.65 6.30
N PRO A 125 12.26 -8.26 6.78
CA PRO A 125 12.58 -7.42 7.93
C PRO A 125 12.97 -5.97 7.59
N ALA A 126 12.50 -5.43 6.47
CA ALA A 126 12.99 -4.21 5.82
C ALA A 126 13.08 -2.98 6.75
N TRP A 127 12.04 -2.76 7.57
CA TRP A 127 12.03 -1.59 8.45
C TRP A 127 13.13 -1.64 9.51
N ARG A 128 13.42 -2.82 10.07
CA ARG A 128 14.47 -3.01 11.09
C ARG A 128 15.88 -2.93 10.51
N ILE A 129 16.03 -3.19 9.20
CA ILE A 129 17.30 -2.99 8.47
C ILE A 129 17.49 -1.52 8.12
N ASN A 130 16.46 -0.87 7.55
CA ASN A 130 16.60 0.46 6.96
C ASN A 130 16.44 1.59 7.99
N HIS A 131 15.67 1.36 9.06
CA HIS A 131 15.28 2.37 10.04
C HIS A 131 15.36 1.84 11.47
N PRO A 132 16.51 1.27 11.90
CA PRO A 132 16.66 0.62 13.22
C PRO A 132 16.42 1.58 14.39
N GLN A 133 16.55 2.89 14.17
CA GLN A 133 16.26 3.91 15.17
C GLN A 133 14.76 4.04 15.49
N HIS A 134 13.88 3.51 14.65
CA HIS A 134 12.43 3.56 14.80
C HIS A 134 11.82 2.18 15.05
N TYR A 135 12.44 1.12 14.51
CA TYR A 135 11.93 -0.23 14.55
C TYR A 135 13.00 -1.18 15.10
N GLY A 136 12.76 -1.75 16.24
CA GLY A 136 13.72 -2.65 16.88
C GLY A 136 13.23 -4.09 17.01
N PRO A 137 14.13 -5.00 17.28
CA PRO A 137 15.59 -4.83 17.29
C PRO A 137 16.18 -4.62 15.89
N ALA A 138 17.30 -3.87 15.81
CA ALA A 138 18.04 -3.67 14.56
C ALA A 138 18.50 -5.01 13.96
N ILE A 139 18.41 -5.13 12.64
CA ILE A 139 18.83 -6.33 11.90
C ILE A 139 19.99 -5.95 10.99
N THR A 140 21.13 -6.60 11.20
CA THR A 140 22.39 -6.30 10.51
C THR A 140 22.93 -7.47 9.70
N ASP A 141 22.32 -8.66 9.84
CA ASP A 141 22.80 -9.90 9.23
C ASP A 141 21.66 -10.91 8.97
N LEU A 142 22.00 -12.05 8.40
CA LEU A 142 21.07 -13.14 8.09
C LEU A 142 20.49 -13.81 9.34
N ALA A 143 21.19 -13.82 10.46
CA ALA A 143 20.67 -14.37 11.71
C ALA A 143 19.52 -13.51 12.24
N GLY A 144 19.64 -12.19 12.13
CA GLY A 144 18.54 -11.27 12.42
C GLY A 144 17.34 -11.43 11.49
N VAL A 145 17.58 -11.72 10.20
CA VAL A 145 16.49 -12.03 9.22
C VAL A 145 15.75 -13.31 9.63
N GLU A 146 16.48 -14.37 9.99
CA GLU A 146 15.89 -15.62 10.47
C GLU A 146 15.06 -15.41 11.74
N ALA A 147 15.58 -14.65 12.70
CA ALA A 147 14.86 -14.32 13.93
C ALA A 147 13.57 -13.49 13.66
N ALA A 148 13.61 -12.56 12.72
CA ALA A 148 12.42 -11.81 12.33
C ALA A 148 11.34 -12.71 11.71
N ALA A 149 11.73 -13.66 10.87
CA ALA A 149 10.80 -14.63 10.29
C ALA A 149 10.19 -15.56 11.34
N ALA A 150 10.94 -15.96 12.38
CA ALA A 150 10.40 -16.73 13.50
C ALA A 150 9.31 -15.95 14.26
N GLN A 151 9.47 -14.64 14.43
CA GLN A 151 8.44 -13.79 15.07
C GLN A 151 7.13 -13.73 14.29
N VAL A 152 7.16 -13.85 12.95
CA VAL A 152 5.93 -13.92 12.13
C VAL A 152 5.05 -15.08 12.59
N ARG A 153 5.65 -16.27 12.71
CA ARG A 153 4.97 -17.48 13.20
C ARG A 153 4.53 -17.34 14.67
N GLU A 154 5.42 -16.88 15.55
CA GLU A 154 5.15 -16.71 16.97
C GLU A 154 3.99 -15.76 17.25
N ARG A 155 3.81 -14.75 16.40
CA ARG A 155 2.71 -13.79 16.49
C ARG A 155 1.44 -14.23 15.75
N GLY A 156 1.41 -15.47 15.25
CA GLY A 156 0.24 -16.07 14.61
C GLY A 156 -0.04 -15.61 13.17
N PHE A 157 0.91 -14.95 12.51
CA PHE A 157 0.77 -14.63 11.08
C PHE A 157 1.12 -15.84 10.22
N SER A 158 0.42 -15.98 9.10
CA SER A 158 0.59 -17.09 8.16
C SER A 158 1.32 -16.72 6.87
N ALA A 159 1.75 -15.45 6.75
CA ALA A 159 2.47 -14.97 5.58
C ALA A 159 3.37 -13.76 5.90
N LEU A 160 4.46 -13.61 5.14
CA LEU A 160 5.34 -12.44 5.19
C LEU A 160 5.76 -12.01 3.79
N LYS A 161 6.04 -10.71 3.60
CA LYS A 161 6.63 -10.15 2.37
C LYS A 161 7.98 -9.53 2.68
N THR A 162 8.97 -9.80 1.83
CA THR A 162 10.32 -9.27 1.94
C THR A 162 10.75 -8.57 0.66
N ASN A 163 11.73 -7.66 0.79
CA ASN A 163 12.40 -7.03 -0.34
C ASN A 163 13.78 -7.67 -0.55
N LEU A 164 14.58 -7.07 -1.42
CA LEU A 164 15.92 -7.53 -1.74
C LEU A 164 16.97 -6.78 -0.92
N PHE A 165 17.85 -7.56 -0.26
CA PHE A 165 18.91 -7.03 0.60
C PHE A 165 20.28 -7.56 0.19
N ILE A 166 21.31 -6.84 0.60
CA ILE A 166 22.72 -7.22 0.50
C ILE A 166 23.26 -7.42 1.91
N HIS A 167 23.92 -8.54 2.16
CA HIS A 167 24.41 -8.97 3.47
C HIS A 167 25.93 -9.23 3.51
N ASP A 168 26.60 -9.20 2.37
CA ASP A 168 28.02 -9.57 2.22
C ASP A 168 29.00 -8.38 2.25
N GLU A 169 28.52 -7.17 2.57
CA GLU A 169 29.34 -5.96 2.71
C GLU A 169 28.99 -5.19 3.99
N GLY A 170 29.40 -5.69 5.14
CA GLY A 170 29.09 -5.04 6.43
C GLY A 170 27.63 -5.27 6.85
N PRO A 171 27.02 -4.31 7.57
CA PRO A 171 25.61 -4.43 7.95
C PRO A 171 24.68 -4.55 6.76
N SER A 172 23.63 -5.34 6.90
CA SER A 172 22.60 -5.53 5.87
C SER A 172 22.01 -4.21 5.39
N PHE A 173 21.78 -4.07 4.09
CA PHE A 173 21.13 -2.90 3.50
C PHE A 173 20.26 -3.29 2.30
N ALA A 174 19.22 -2.49 2.03
CA ALA A 174 18.34 -2.73 0.90
C ALA A 174 19.03 -2.44 -0.44
N TRP A 175 18.89 -3.35 -1.39
CA TRP A 175 19.32 -3.14 -2.78
C TRP A 175 18.20 -2.45 -3.55
N ARG A 176 18.39 -1.18 -3.91
CA ARG A 176 17.36 -0.31 -4.47
C ARG A 176 17.81 0.50 -5.69
N PRO A 177 18.32 -0.14 -6.77
CA PRO A 177 18.69 0.58 -7.98
C PRO A 177 17.44 1.18 -8.63
N GLY A 178 17.55 2.43 -9.09
CA GLY A 178 16.43 3.15 -9.69
C GLY A 178 15.37 3.64 -8.70
N PHE A 179 15.52 3.31 -7.41
CA PHE A 179 14.62 3.74 -6.35
C PHE A 179 15.46 4.38 -5.25
N SER A 180 15.54 5.70 -5.19
CA SER A 180 16.50 6.49 -4.38
C SER A 180 17.98 6.41 -4.78
N SER A 181 18.36 5.58 -5.72
CA SER A 181 19.68 5.56 -6.34
C SER A 181 19.55 5.83 -7.83
N PRO A 182 20.52 6.52 -8.46
CA PRO A 182 20.49 6.78 -9.89
C PRO A 182 20.36 5.50 -10.70
N PHE A 183 19.66 5.57 -11.82
CA PHE A 183 19.70 4.50 -12.81
C PHE A 183 21.12 4.34 -13.33
N SER A 184 21.60 3.12 -13.34
CA SER A 184 22.96 2.79 -13.74
C SER A 184 23.03 1.31 -14.09
N PRO A 185 24.22 0.75 -14.32
CA PRO A 185 24.42 -0.70 -14.42
C PRO A 185 23.84 -1.50 -13.25
N GLU A 186 23.53 -0.87 -12.14
CA GLU A 186 22.90 -1.48 -10.95
C GLU A 186 21.52 -2.06 -11.22
N LEU A 187 20.81 -1.61 -12.25
CA LEU A 187 19.60 -2.29 -12.73
C LEU A 187 19.89 -3.68 -13.32
N ASN A 188 21.16 -3.97 -13.59
CA ASN A 188 21.57 -5.29 -14.03
C ASN A 188 21.74 -6.21 -12.82
N VAL A 189 20.93 -7.23 -12.76
CA VAL A 189 21.02 -8.26 -11.74
C VAL A 189 22.28 -9.08 -11.94
N ASP A 190 23.24 -8.99 -11.03
CA ASP A 190 24.49 -9.74 -11.04
C ASP A 190 24.43 -11.00 -10.14
N ARG A 191 25.55 -11.72 -10.07
CA ARG A 191 25.66 -12.93 -9.24
C ARG A 191 25.59 -12.61 -7.75
N ARG A 192 26.03 -11.42 -7.33
CA ARG A 192 25.99 -10.99 -5.95
C ARG A 192 24.57 -10.78 -5.49
N VAL A 193 23.76 -10.05 -6.27
CA VAL A 193 22.33 -9.85 -6.00
C VAL A 193 21.61 -11.19 -5.85
N ILE A 194 21.86 -12.14 -6.77
CA ILE A 194 21.27 -13.49 -6.72
C ILE A 194 21.68 -14.24 -5.44
N ARG A 195 22.97 -14.24 -5.09
CA ARG A 195 23.44 -14.93 -3.87
C ARG A 195 22.76 -14.37 -2.63
N ASN A 196 22.69 -13.05 -2.52
CA ASN A 196 22.09 -12.38 -1.36
C ASN A 196 20.58 -12.63 -1.28
N LEU A 197 19.85 -12.58 -2.39
CA LEU A 197 18.43 -12.92 -2.41
C LEU A 197 18.18 -14.37 -1.96
N ARG A 198 18.93 -15.33 -2.50
CA ARG A 198 18.80 -16.73 -2.08
C ARG A 198 19.11 -16.90 -0.57
N ALA A 199 20.20 -16.28 -0.08
CA ALA A 199 20.53 -16.33 1.33
C ALA A 199 19.45 -15.72 2.23
N THR A 200 18.82 -14.62 1.79
CA THR A 200 17.66 -14.03 2.47
C THR A 200 16.49 -15.01 2.53
N LEU A 201 16.12 -15.62 1.40
CA LEU A 201 14.99 -16.57 1.33
C LEU A 201 15.26 -17.82 2.17
N GLU A 202 16.49 -18.34 2.17
CA GLU A 202 16.91 -19.47 3.04
C GLU A 202 16.79 -19.11 4.52
N ALA A 203 17.23 -17.91 4.93
CA ALA A 203 17.12 -17.45 6.31
C ALA A 203 15.65 -17.27 6.71
N LEU A 204 14.83 -16.65 5.86
CA LEU A 204 13.39 -16.50 6.10
C LEU A 204 12.71 -17.85 6.25
N ARG A 205 12.98 -18.82 5.38
CA ARG A 205 12.38 -20.16 5.45
C ARG A 205 12.80 -20.91 6.71
N ARG A 206 14.09 -20.83 7.12
CA ARG A 206 14.53 -21.44 8.39
C ARG A 206 13.80 -20.85 9.61
N GLY A 207 13.62 -19.52 9.66
CA GLY A 207 12.93 -18.87 10.77
C GLY A 207 11.42 -19.09 10.76
N ALA A 208 10.78 -18.90 9.61
CA ALA A 208 9.35 -19.02 9.45
C ALA A 208 8.84 -20.49 9.57
N GLY A 209 9.65 -21.47 9.15
CA GLY A 209 9.19 -22.85 8.98
C GLY A 209 8.41 -23.04 7.66
N ASP A 210 7.87 -24.24 7.44
CA ASP A 210 7.27 -24.62 6.16
C ASP A 210 5.84 -24.11 5.98
N ASP A 211 5.13 -23.80 7.07
CA ASP A 211 3.71 -23.42 7.05
C ASP A 211 3.47 -21.92 6.78
N ILE A 212 4.50 -21.10 6.70
CA ILE A 212 4.39 -19.66 6.45
C ILE A 212 4.63 -19.36 4.97
N ASP A 213 3.67 -18.70 4.34
CA ASP A 213 3.83 -18.20 2.98
C ASP A 213 4.85 -17.07 2.91
N ILE A 214 5.78 -17.16 1.95
CA ILE A 214 6.79 -16.13 1.69
C ILE A 214 6.46 -15.43 0.37
N LEU A 215 6.38 -14.11 0.42
CA LEU A 215 6.18 -13.21 -0.71
C LEU A 215 7.48 -12.41 -0.93
N VAL A 216 7.83 -12.18 -2.18
CA VAL A 216 9.01 -11.38 -2.54
C VAL A 216 8.57 -10.18 -3.36
N ASP A 217 9.02 -9.00 -2.97
CA ASP A 217 8.78 -7.76 -3.69
C ASP A 217 10.09 -7.22 -4.27
N LEU A 218 10.13 -7.15 -5.59
CA LEU A 218 11.27 -6.71 -6.38
C LEU A 218 11.11 -5.26 -6.88
N ASN A 219 9.97 -4.62 -6.63
CA ASN A 219 9.64 -3.28 -7.10
C ASN A 219 10.06 -3.05 -8.58
N PHE A 220 10.57 -1.84 -8.91
CA PHE A 220 11.15 -1.49 -10.22
C PHE A 220 12.66 -1.78 -10.35
N HIS A 221 13.22 -2.68 -9.53
CA HIS A 221 14.67 -2.82 -9.38
C HIS A 221 15.40 -3.53 -10.52
N ALA A 222 14.68 -4.05 -11.51
CA ALA A 222 15.30 -4.69 -12.67
C ALA A 222 14.55 -4.36 -13.98
N LYS A 223 15.12 -4.74 -15.08
CA LYS A 223 14.45 -4.82 -16.38
C LYS A 223 14.03 -6.28 -16.65
N THR A 224 13.31 -6.51 -17.74
CA THR A 224 12.79 -7.84 -18.12
C THR A 224 13.83 -8.94 -17.99
N GLU A 225 15.03 -8.71 -18.49
CA GLU A 225 16.15 -9.69 -18.41
C GLU A 225 16.54 -10.00 -16.96
N GLY A 226 16.65 -8.95 -16.11
CA GLY A 226 17.01 -9.11 -14.72
C GLY A 226 15.94 -9.86 -13.92
N TYR A 227 14.66 -9.53 -14.12
CA TYR A 227 13.56 -10.28 -13.48
C TYR A 227 13.57 -11.74 -13.87
N LEU A 228 13.75 -12.06 -15.16
CA LEU A 228 13.84 -13.45 -15.60
C LEU A 228 15.03 -14.20 -14.99
N LYS A 229 16.16 -13.50 -14.80
CA LYS A 229 17.35 -14.06 -14.15
C LYS A 229 17.08 -14.34 -12.66
N ILE A 230 16.41 -13.42 -11.95
CA ILE A 230 15.97 -13.63 -10.58
C ILE A 230 15.04 -14.84 -10.49
N LEU A 231 13.94 -14.85 -11.26
CA LEU A 231 12.93 -15.91 -11.23
C LEU A 231 13.54 -17.30 -11.45
N ARG A 232 14.46 -17.44 -12.41
CA ARG A 232 15.19 -18.70 -12.65
C ARG A 232 16.07 -19.09 -11.46
N ALA A 233 16.70 -18.12 -10.81
CA ALA A 233 17.63 -18.37 -9.72
C ALA A 233 16.93 -18.76 -8.41
N ILE A 234 15.64 -18.46 -8.24
CA ILE A 234 14.86 -18.78 -7.04
C ILE A 234 13.76 -19.81 -7.30
N GLN A 235 13.75 -20.46 -8.46
CA GLN A 235 12.65 -21.37 -8.89
C GLN A 235 12.47 -22.62 -8.01
N ASP A 236 13.42 -22.92 -7.18
CA ASP A 236 13.43 -24.04 -6.21
C ASP A 236 12.83 -23.67 -4.84
N PHE A 237 12.53 -22.39 -4.61
CA PHE A 237 11.80 -21.97 -3.42
C PHE A 237 10.29 -22.13 -3.62
N ASP A 238 9.57 -22.37 -2.52
CA ASP A 238 8.10 -22.29 -2.49
C ASP A 238 7.70 -20.88 -2.06
N LEU A 239 7.24 -20.08 -3.03
CA LEU A 239 6.83 -18.69 -2.83
C LEU A 239 5.36 -18.51 -3.17
N PHE A 240 4.65 -17.75 -2.33
CA PHE A 240 3.25 -17.42 -2.54
C PHE A 240 3.02 -16.56 -3.79
N TRP A 241 3.90 -15.57 -4.01
CA TRP A 241 4.06 -14.83 -5.26
C TRP A 241 5.40 -14.10 -5.33
N VAL A 242 5.72 -13.64 -6.53
CA VAL A 242 6.76 -12.63 -6.76
C VAL A 242 6.07 -11.36 -7.28
N GLU A 243 6.25 -10.28 -6.56
CA GLU A 243 5.78 -8.93 -6.90
C GLU A 243 6.89 -8.20 -7.63
N LEU A 244 6.53 -7.56 -8.73
CA LEU A 244 7.46 -6.75 -9.51
C LEU A 244 6.69 -5.78 -10.40
N ASP A 245 7.26 -4.63 -10.66
CA ASP A 245 6.60 -3.59 -11.41
C ASP A 245 7.19 -3.38 -12.80
N SER A 246 6.30 -3.14 -13.74
CA SER A 246 6.63 -2.81 -15.11
C SER A 246 5.55 -1.90 -15.71
N TYR A 247 5.97 -0.85 -16.39
CA TYR A 247 5.05 0.01 -17.16
C TYR A 247 4.59 -0.62 -18.49
N SER A 248 5.16 -1.77 -18.86
CA SER A 248 4.82 -2.48 -20.11
C SER A 248 4.00 -3.72 -19.83
N PRO A 249 2.70 -3.74 -20.20
CA PRO A 249 1.88 -4.94 -20.06
C PRO A 249 2.41 -6.12 -20.86
N ASP A 250 3.04 -5.88 -22.02
CA ASP A 250 3.65 -6.96 -22.83
C ASP A 250 4.89 -7.57 -22.16
N ALA A 251 5.76 -6.73 -21.58
CA ALA A 251 6.93 -7.19 -20.85
C ALA A 251 6.52 -7.99 -19.60
N LEU A 252 5.51 -7.49 -18.85
CA LEU A 252 5.03 -8.18 -17.66
C LEU A 252 4.35 -9.51 -18.01
N ALA A 253 3.53 -9.57 -19.06
CA ALA A 253 2.92 -10.80 -19.54
C ALA A 253 3.99 -11.83 -19.99
N PHE A 254 5.07 -11.37 -20.64
CA PHE A 254 6.20 -12.24 -21.01
C PHE A 254 6.91 -12.78 -19.76
N ILE A 255 7.18 -11.94 -18.74
CA ILE A 255 7.78 -12.36 -17.48
C ILE A 255 6.89 -13.40 -16.80
N ARG A 256 5.58 -13.10 -16.66
CA ARG A 256 4.61 -14.02 -16.05
C ARG A 256 4.61 -15.38 -16.76
N GLY A 257 4.62 -15.39 -18.09
CA GLY A 257 4.64 -16.64 -18.90
C GLY A 257 5.91 -17.48 -18.72
N GLN A 258 6.99 -16.93 -18.16
CA GLN A 258 8.23 -17.63 -17.84
C GLN A 258 8.38 -17.96 -16.34
N SER A 259 7.46 -17.47 -15.49
CA SER A 259 7.50 -17.67 -14.05
C SER A 259 6.87 -19.01 -13.65
N ARG A 260 7.42 -19.64 -12.62
CA ARG A 260 6.77 -20.75 -11.89
C ARG A 260 5.88 -20.25 -10.74
N PHE A 261 6.07 -18.98 -10.34
CA PHE A 261 5.33 -18.35 -9.27
C PHE A 261 4.20 -17.51 -9.83
N PRO A 262 3.11 -17.34 -9.08
CA PRO A 262 2.18 -16.28 -9.37
C PRO A 262 2.92 -14.93 -9.40
N ILE A 263 2.55 -14.06 -10.34
CA ILE A 263 3.09 -12.70 -10.46
C ILE A 263 2.04 -11.70 -9.96
N SER A 264 2.45 -10.84 -9.03
CA SER A 264 1.67 -9.67 -8.60
C SER A 264 2.32 -8.38 -9.08
N SER A 265 1.52 -7.37 -9.36
CA SER A 265 1.94 -6.04 -9.83
C SER A 265 0.76 -5.07 -9.89
N CYS A 266 0.96 -3.91 -10.46
CA CYS A 266 -0.04 -2.90 -10.80
C CYS A 266 -0.32 -1.86 -9.70
N GLU A 267 0.44 -1.80 -8.61
CA GLU A 267 0.22 -0.84 -7.51
C GLU A 267 0.25 0.62 -7.97
N THR A 268 1.02 0.93 -9.01
CA THR A 268 1.23 2.29 -9.51
C THR A 268 0.24 2.74 -10.57
N LEU A 269 -0.79 1.93 -10.87
CA LEU A 269 -1.76 2.22 -11.93
C LEU A 269 -2.96 3.01 -11.42
N PHE A 270 -3.39 4.00 -12.23
CA PHE A 270 -4.53 4.85 -11.92
C PHE A 270 -5.77 4.45 -12.71
N GLY A 271 -6.76 3.94 -11.97
CA GLY A 271 -8.07 3.58 -12.51
C GLY A 271 -8.07 2.44 -13.52
N GLY A 272 -9.27 2.04 -13.93
CA GLY A 272 -9.43 0.90 -14.84
C GLY A 272 -8.84 1.11 -16.25
N ARG A 273 -8.58 2.35 -16.67
CA ARG A 273 -7.99 2.62 -17.98
C ARG A 273 -6.54 2.18 -18.08
N GLU A 274 -5.76 2.43 -17.02
CA GLU A 274 -4.36 2.01 -16.98
C GLU A 274 -4.25 0.51 -16.67
N LEU A 275 -5.15 -0.02 -15.84
CA LEU A 275 -5.18 -1.44 -15.48
C LEU A 275 -5.60 -2.36 -16.64
N LEU A 276 -6.58 -1.97 -17.44
CA LEU A 276 -7.19 -2.80 -18.48
C LEU A 276 -6.19 -3.38 -19.51
N PRO A 277 -5.16 -2.66 -19.99
CA PRO A 277 -4.13 -3.24 -20.85
C PRO A 277 -3.40 -4.43 -20.23
N PHE A 278 -3.12 -4.38 -18.92
CA PHE A 278 -2.46 -5.47 -18.18
C PHE A 278 -3.37 -6.69 -18.07
N LEU A 279 -4.64 -6.49 -17.77
CA LEU A 279 -5.63 -7.59 -17.69
C LEU A 279 -5.84 -8.25 -19.06
N ARG A 280 -5.98 -7.48 -20.14
CA ARG A 280 -6.13 -8.00 -21.50
C ARG A 280 -4.93 -8.84 -21.97
N ARG A 281 -3.74 -8.56 -21.46
CA ARG A 281 -2.53 -9.32 -21.73
C ARG A 281 -2.33 -10.48 -20.77
N GLN A 282 -3.23 -10.65 -19.80
CA GLN A 282 -3.03 -11.62 -18.71
C GLN A 282 -1.66 -11.44 -18.05
N ALA A 283 -1.28 -10.19 -17.77
CA ALA A 283 0.06 -9.84 -17.32
C ALA A 283 0.31 -10.16 -15.85
N VAL A 284 -0.75 -10.37 -15.06
CA VAL A 284 -0.67 -10.62 -13.61
C VAL A 284 -1.61 -11.75 -13.19
N ASP A 285 -1.30 -12.41 -12.08
CA ASP A 285 -2.17 -13.35 -11.36
C ASP A 285 -2.91 -12.65 -10.22
N VAL A 286 -2.27 -11.63 -9.65
CA VAL A 286 -2.85 -10.78 -8.59
C VAL A 286 -2.58 -9.33 -8.93
N ALA A 287 -3.62 -8.52 -9.01
CA ALA A 287 -3.50 -7.08 -9.18
C ALA A 287 -3.40 -6.39 -7.81
N ILE A 288 -2.31 -5.68 -7.59
CA ILE A 288 -2.16 -4.83 -6.41
C ILE A 288 -2.90 -3.52 -6.70
N ILE A 289 -3.83 -3.14 -5.81
CA ILE A 289 -4.64 -1.92 -5.96
C ILE A 289 -4.40 -1.01 -4.76
N ASP A 290 -4.01 0.23 -5.01
CA ASP A 290 -3.85 1.24 -3.98
C ASP A 290 -5.12 2.09 -3.82
N THR A 291 -5.80 1.95 -2.67
CA THR A 291 -7.01 2.72 -2.37
C THR A 291 -6.72 4.17 -1.97
N VAL A 292 -5.50 4.48 -1.52
CA VAL A 292 -5.06 5.85 -1.19
C VAL A 292 -4.91 6.66 -2.47
N TRP A 293 -4.31 6.06 -3.49
CA TRP A 293 -4.07 6.71 -4.78
C TRP A 293 -5.31 6.77 -5.67
N ASN A 294 -6.14 5.73 -5.63
CA ASN A 294 -7.28 5.62 -6.53
C ASN A 294 -8.61 6.11 -5.94
N GLY A 295 -8.73 6.10 -4.59
CA GLY A 295 -10.03 6.17 -3.93
C GLY A 295 -10.71 4.80 -3.86
N ALA A 296 -11.37 4.50 -2.74
CA ALA A 296 -11.97 3.19 -2.51
C ALA A 296 -13.11 2.87 -3.50
N TRP A 297 -13.89 3.89 -3.90
CA TRP A 297 -14.96 3.71 -4.90
C TRP A 297 -14.42 3.37 -6.30
N GLN A 298 -13.31 4.00 -6.72
CA GLN A 298 -12.67 3.65 -7.99
C GLN A 298 -11.94 2.31 -7.89
N ALA A 299 -11.34 1.99 -6.74
CA ALA A 299 -10.72 0.70 -6.48
C ALA A 299 -11.73 -0.47 -6.60
N MET A 300 -12.99 -0.31 -6.16
CA MET A 300 -14.06 -1.29 -6.40
C MET A 300 -14.24 -1.59 -7.88
N LYS A 301 -14.27 -0.56 -8.74
CA LYS A 301 -14.40 -0.74 -10.20
C LYS A 301 -13.19 -1.43 -10.82
N MET A 302 -11.98 -1.19 -10.27
CA MET A 302 -10.78 -1.90 -10.69
C MET A 302 -10.85 -3.37 -10.29
N ALA A 303 -11.35 -3.66 -9.08
CA ALA A 303 -11.55 -5.03 -8.60
C ALA A 303 -12.59 -5.79 -9.45
N ASP A 304 -13.70 -5.16 -9.84
CA ASP A 304 -14.68 -5.72 -10.76
C ASP A 304 -14.08 -6.06 -12.13
N LEU A 305 -13.22 -5.17 -12.66
CA LEU A 305 -12.48 -5.45 -13.90
C LEU A 305 -11.54 -6.65 -13.75
N CYS A 306 -10.86 -6.77 -12.61
CA CYS A 306 -10.01 -7.92 -12.32
C CYS A 306 -10.82 -9.22 -12.26
N ASP A 307 -11.96 -9.21 -11.58
CA ASP A 307 -12.85 -10.38 -11.45
C ASP A 307 -13.31 -10.91 -12.81
N ILE A 308 -13.76 -10.01 -13.70
CA ILE A 308 -14.17 -10.36 -15.09
C ILE A 308 -13.02 -10.99 -15.88
N HIS A 309 -11.75 -10.67 -15.54
CA HIS A 309 -10.55 -11.22 -16.18
C HIS A 309 -9.91 -12.38 -15.41
N GLU A 310 -10.62 -12.97 -14.44
CA GLU A 310 -10.14 -14.09 -13.60
C GLU A 310 -8.85 -13.74 -12.82
N VAL A 311 -8.71 -12.49 -12.37
CA VAL A 311 -7.57 -11.99 -11.61
C VAL A 311 -8.00 -11.64 -10.19
N ASN A 312 -7.27 -12.17 -9.19
CA ASN A 312 -7.46 -11.77 -7.81
C ASN A 312 -6.88 -10.39 -7.54
N VAL A 313 -7.33 -9.76 -6.44
CA VAL A 313 -6.80 -8.46 -6.00
C VAL A 313 -6.22 -8.53 -4.59
N ALA A 314 -5.23 -7.68 -4.35
CA ALA A 314 -4.67 -7.43 -3.03
C ALA A 314 -4.48 -5.91 -2.84
N PRO A 315 -4.89 -5.32 -1.71
CA PRO A 315 -4.68 -3.90 -1.50
C PRO A 315 -3.24 -3.61 -1.11
N HIS A 316 -2.65 -2.57 -1.73
CA HIS A 316 -1.41 -1.94 -1.29
C HIS A 316 -1.66 -1.17 0.01
N ASN A 317 -0.91 -1.46 1.06
CA ASN A 317 -1.15 -0.90 2.40
C ASN A 317 0.15 -0.63 3.17
N PHE A 318 0.90 0.30 2.67
CA PHE A 318 2.24 0.64 3.17
C PHE A 318 2.25 1.92 4.05
N TYR A 319 1.08 2.38 4.50
CA TYR A 319 0.86 3.66 5.17
C TYR A 319 0.51 3.52 6.66
N GLY A 320 -0.25 4.46 7.20
CA GLY A 320 -0.71 4.47 8.58
C GLY A 320 -1.94 3.61 8.84
N HIS A 321 -2.46 3.74 10.05
CA HIS A 321 -3.63 2.96 10.46
C HIS A 321 -4.91 3.33 9.71
N LEU A 322 -5.11 4.63 9.37
CA LEU A 322 -6.31 5.03 8.63
C LEU A 322 -6.35 4.35 7.25
N CYS A 323 -5.23 4.28 6.54
CA CYS A 323 -5.13 3.51 5.31
C CYS A 323 -5.44 2.03 5.52
N THR A 324 -4.95 1.42 6.62
CA THR A 324 -5.27 0.04 6.96
C THR A 324 -6.78 -0.17 7.11
N PHE A 325 -7.49 0.77 7.75
CA PHE A 325 -8.94 0.72 7.85
C PHE A 325 -9.64 0.92 6.50
N MET A 326 -9.20 1.88 5.68
CA MET A 326 -9.73 2.11 4.33
C MET A 326 -9.61 0.84 3.48
N ASN A 327 -8.43 0.22 3.47
CA ASN A 327 -8.18 -1.05 2.78
C ASN A 327 -8.99 -2.22 3.36
N ALA A 328 -9.22 -2.24 4.68
CA ALA A 328 -10.06 -3.27 5.30
C ALA A 328 -11.50 -3.22 4.78
N HIS A 329 -12.09 -2.04 4.65
CA HIS A 329 -13.43 -1.89 4.08
C HIS A 329 -13.49 -2.27 2.61
N PHE A 330 -12.51 -1.86 1.81
CA PHE A 330 -12.38 -2.25 0.41
C PHE A 330 -12.27 -3.78 0.28
N ALA A 331 -11.29 -4.39 0.95
CA ALA A 331 -11.05 -5.84 0.87
C ALA A 331 -12.21 -6.68 1.41
N ALA A 332 -12.95 -6.17 2.41
CA ALA A 332 -14.13 -6.85 2.92
C ALA A 332 -15.27 -6.92 1.88
N ALA A 333 -15.40 -5.89 1.03
CA ALA A 333 -16.44 -5.79 0.02
C ALA A 333 -16.09 -6.50 -1.31
N VAL A 334 -14.82 -6.76 -1.58
CA VAL A 334 -14.32 -7.32 -2.86
C VAL A 334 -14.38 -8.86 -2.86
N PRO A 335 -15.14 -9.52 -3.77
CA PRO A 335 -15.23 -10.99 -3.80
C PRO A 335 -13.91 -11.69 -4.13
N ASN A 336 -13.17 -11.19 -5.11
CA ASN A 336 -11.89 -11.73 -5.61
C ASN A 336 -10.66 -11.28 -4.81
N PHE A 337 -10.82 -10.98 -3.52
CA PHE A 337 -9.73 -10.65 -2.59
C PHE A 337 -8.82 -11.85 -2.33
N ARG A 338 -7.49 -11.66 -2.39
CA ARG A 338 -6.49 -12.72 -2.16
C ARG A 338 -5.90 -12.69 -0.75
N ILE A 339 -5.30 -11.57 -0.36
CA ILE A 339 -4.64 -11.33 0.93
C ILE A 339 -4.38 -9.83 1.05
N MET A 340 -4.25 -9.29 2.25
CA MET A 340 -4.01 -7.86 2.47
C MET A 340 -2.62 -7.61 3.03
N GLU A 341 -1.97 -6.58 2.52
CA GLU A 341 -0.73 -6.04 3.06
C GLU A 341 -0.95 -5.41 4.43
N THR A 342 0.00 -5.61 5.35
CA THR A 342 0.01 -4.84 6.60
C THR A 342 1.42 -4.77 7.19
N ASP A 343 1.83 -3.57 7.61
CA ASP A 343 3.03 -3.39 8.41
C ASP A 343 2.72 -3.74 9.86
N ILE A 344 3.52 -4.63 10.44
CA ILE A 344 3.42 -5.04 11.84
C ILE A 344 4.52 -4.36 12.69
N ASP A 345 5.62 -4.01 12.07
CA ASP A 345 6.61 -3.11 12.67
C ASP A 345 6.06 -1.69 12.65
N ARG A 346 5.67 -1.18 13.82
CA ARG A 346 5.04 0.13 14.00
C ARG A 346 5.86 1.01 14.93
N LEU A 347 5.66 2.30 14.81
CA LEU A 347 6.23 3.27 15.75
C LEU A 347 5.56 3.15 17.12
N ALA A 348 6.29 3.50 18.17
CA ALA A 348 5.77 3.42 19.53
C ALA A 348 4.54 4.32 19.77
N TRP A 349 4.31 5.32 18.92
CA TRP A 349 3.18 6.26 19.04
C TRP A 349 2.11 6.10 17.95
N ASP A 350 2.25 5.14 17.00
CA ASP A 350 1.29 4.97 15.89
C ASP A 350 -0.14 4.78 16.39
N ASP A 351 -0.35 3.92 17.38
CA ASP A 351 -1.68 3.66 17.92
C ASP A 351 -2.32 4.91 18.57
N ALA A 352 -1.50 5.77 19.17
CA ALA A 352 -1.97 6.99 19.83
C ALA A 352 -2.40 8.09 18.84
N LEU A 353 -2.01 7.99 17.57
CA LEU A 353 -2.42 8.94 16.51
C LEU A 353 -3.88 8.77 16.08
N PHE A 354 -4.53 7.67 16.49
CA PHE A 354 -5.87 7.31 16.01
C PHE A 354 -6.81 6.95 17.17
N THR A 355 -8.10 7.16 16.96
CA THR A 355 -9.13 6.78 17.97
C THR A 355 -9.23 5.28 18.19
N HIS A 356 -8.88 4.50 17.19
CA HIS A 356 -8.84 3.03 17.24
C HIS A 356 -7.70 2.49 16.38
N ALA A 357 -6.96 1.51 16.92
CA ALA A 357 -5.94 0.77 16.20
C ALA A 357 -6.52 -0.50 15.52
N PRO A 358 -5.91 -0.97 14.41
CA PRO A 358 -6.30 -2.23 13.76
C PRO A 358 -6.17 -3.42 14.71
N GLN A 359 -7.12 -4.35 14.65
CA GLN A 359 -7.11 -5.54 15.50
C GLN A 359 -6.80 -6.79 14.68
N TYR A 360 -5.76 -7.50 15.09
CA TYR A 360 -5.33 -8.74 14.45
C TYR A 360 -5.62 -9.94 15.36
N ARG A 361 -6.10 -11.03 14.74
CA ARG A 361 -6.33 -12.31 15.41
C ARG A 361 -5.98 -13.44 14.46
N ASP A 362 -5.09 -14.32 14.88
CA ASP A 362 -4.69 -15.52 14.12
C ASP A 362 -4.34 -15.19 12.65
N GLY A 363 -3.47 -14.19 12.44
CA GLY A 363 -3.04 -13.77 11.11
C GLY A 363 -4.10 -13.08 10.26
N HIS A 364 -5.21 -12.65 10.86
CA HIS A 364 -6.28 -11.93 10.20
C HIS A 364 -6.54 -10.56 10.83
N LEU A 365 -6.77 -9.57 10.00
CA LEU A 365 -7.32 -8.28 10.40
C LEU A 365 -8.83 -8.41 10.54
N ILE A 366 -9.37 -8.02 11.71
CA ILE A 366 -10.82 -8.00 11.93
C ILE A 366 -11.42 -6.76 11.25
N VAL A 367 -12.41 -6.97 10.39
CA VAL A 367 -13.10 -5.89 9.68
C VAL A 367 -13.87 -5.03 10.68
N PRO A 368 -13.63 -3.70 10.72
CA PRO A 368 -14.33 -2.83 11.67
C PRO A 368 -15.79 -2.61 11.30
N ASP A 369 -16.67 -2.60 12.29
CA ASP A 369 -18.13 -2.41 12.11
C ASP A 369 -18.62 -1.00 12.54
N ARG A 370 -17.71 -0.10 12.91
CA ARG A 370 -18.07 1.27 13.30
C ARG A 370 -18.42 2.11 12.07
N PRO A 371 -19.26 3.16 12.22
CA PRO A 371 -19.57 4.08 11.12
C PRO A 371 -18.33 4.71 10.48
N GLY A 372 -18.39 4.95 9.19
CA GLY A 372 -17.26 5.44 8.41
C GLY A 372 -16.17 4.39 8.24
N TRP A 373 -14.91 4.81 8.29
CA TRP A 373 -13.75 3.90 8.32
C TRP A 373 -13.58 3.17 9.65
N GLY A 374 -14.31 3.56 10.70
CA GLY A 374 -14.21 2.94 12.02
C GLY A 374 -13.07 3.45 12.90
N THR A 375 -12.29 4.40 12.42
CA THR A 375 -11.25 5.14 13.15
C THR A 375 -11.12 6.57 12.61
N GLU A 376 -10.52 7.45 13.39
CA GLU A 376 -10.21 8.83 13.00
C GLU A 376 -8.83 9.22 13.54
N PRO A 377 -8.08 10.08 12.84
CA PRO A 377 -6.91 10.75 13.43
C PRO A 377 -7.29 11.57 14.67
N ASP A 378 -6.52 11.42 15.73
CA ASP A 378 -6.65 12.29 16.92
C ASP A 378 -5.84 13.55 16.69
N GLU A 379 -6.53 14.68 16.46
CA GLU A 379 -5.87 15.94 16.15
C GLU A 379 -4.97 16.47 17.29
N ALA A 380 -5.24 16.12 18.54
CA ALA A 380 -4.37 16.52 19.65
C ALA A 380 -3.06 15.72 19.60
N ALA A 381 -3.15 14.42 19.31
CA ALA A 381 -2.00 13.56 19.11
C ALA A 381 -1.20 13.97 17.86
N LEU A 382 -1.86 14.30 16.74
CA LEU A 382 -1.15 14.81 15.55
C LEU A 382 -0.34 16.09 15.88
N ARG A 383 -0.89 16.99 16.67
CA ARG A 383 -0.18 18.21 17.12
C ARG A 383 0.96 17.92 18.08
N ALA A 384 0.91 16.83 18.85
CA ALA A 384 1.99 16.42 19.74
C ALA A 384 3.19 15.85 18.98
N TYR A 385 2.98 15.35 17.77
CA TYR A 385 4.01 14.83 16.87
C TYR A 385 4.02 15.66 15.56
N PRO A 386 4.49 16.91 15.57
CA PRO A 386 4.44 17.77 14.40
C PRO A 386 5.28 17.21 13.26
N PRO A 387 4.86 17.45 12.00
CA PRO A 387 5.57 16.93 10.84
C PRO A 387 6.99 17.47 10.77
N LYS A 388 7.91 16.62 10.35
CA LYS A 388 9.31 17.01 10.09
C LYS A 388 9.43 17.61 8.68
N PRO A 389 10.37 18.55 8.46
CA PRO A 389 10.76 18.92 7.11
C PRO A 389 11.33 17.69 6.40
N HIS A 390 10.60 17.16 5.43
CA HIS A 390 11.08 16.12 4.55
C HIS A 390 11.29 16.68 3.15
N GLY A 391 12.43 16.33 2.56
CA GLY A 391 12.57 16.32 1.11
C GLY A 391 11.91 15.07 0.53
N LEU A 392 12.17 14.74 -0.71
CA LEU A 392 11.80 13.45 -1.28
C LEU A 392 12.38 12.33 -0.39
N ILE A 393 11.56 11.36 -0.01
CA ILE A 393 11.85 10.36 1.04
C ILE A 393 13.18 9.65 0.83
N TYR A 394 13.57 9.36 -0.39
CA TYR A 394 14.83 8.71 -0.70
C TYR A 394 15.94 9.66 -1.20
N ALA A 395 15.79 10.97 -1.01
CA ALA A 395 16.90 11.90 -1.30
C ALA A 395 18.07 11.55 -0.36
N ARG A 396 19.22 11.16 -0.94
CA ARG A 396 20.45 10.98 -0.16
C ARG A 396 20.78 12.31 0.51
N LYS A 397 20.99 12.30 1.82
CA LYS A 397 21.75 13.34 2.48
C LYS A 397 23.19 13.18 1.98
N HIS A 398 23.64 14.12 1.14
CA HIS A 398 25.05 14.24 0.73
C HIS A 398 25.89 14.68 1.94
#